data_ed698c7acfac82a1a3fc59a55fbf4925
#
_entry.id   ed698c7acfac82a1a3fc59a55fbf4925
#
_cell.length_a   1.000
_cell.length_b   1.000
_cell.length_c   1.000
_cell.angle_alpha   90.00
_cell.angle_beta   90.00
_cell.angle_gamma   90.00
#
_symmetry.space_group_name_H-M   'P 1'
#
loop_
_entity.id
_entity.type
_entity.pdbx_description
1 polymer ?
#
loop_
_entity_poly.entity_id
_entity_poly.type
_entity_poly.pdbx_seq_one_letter_code
_entity_poly.pdbx_strand_id
1 'polypeptide(L)'
;MAENVNITLSRRINPVLFGEFVYDGEDVLLRRGLSDRKYRSSKYVASALLFTKDGIYISQKTVSLIEDSTVETDMEFVFEYLDEVYVVQEERVFGEDKVKIAFFIIKENGEEKARIPVKYNAIADRVCDDVNNAIKEAKGLRK
;
A
#
# COMPACT_ATOMS: atom_id res chain seq x y z
N MET A 1 20.19 -5.53 0.78
CA MET A 1 19.83 -4.72 -0.38
C MET A 1 19.54 -5.60 -1.59
N ALA A 2 18.87 -5.07 -2.53
CA ALA A 2 18.47 -5.85 -3.70
C ALA A 2 19.51 -5.85 -4.82
N GLU A 3 20.77 -5.56 -4.52
CA GLU A 3 21.81 -5.54 -5.56
C GLU A 3 21.99 -6.88 -6.27
N ASN A 4 21.58 -7.95 -5.60
CA ASN A 4 21.64 -9.27 -6.21
C ASN A 4 20.38 -9.60 -7.00
N VAL A 5 19.38 -8.74 -6.92
CA VAL A 5 18.13 -8.93 -7.64
C VAL A 5 18.20 -8.15 -8.93
N ASN A 6 18.11 -8.85 -10.04
CA ASN A 6 18.13 -8.22 -11.34
C ASN A 6 16.73 -7.73 -11.69
N ILE A 7 16.39 -6.56 -11.18
CA ILE A 7 15.07 -5.97 -11.36
C ILE A 7 15.06 -5.11 -12.61
N THR A 8 14.22 -5.47 -13.58
CA THR A 8 13.98 -4.64 -14.75
C THR A 8 12.69 -3.88 -14.53
N LEU A 9 12.80 -2.59 -14.29
CA LEU A 9 11.63 -1.76 -13.98
C LEU A 9 10.74 -1.59 -15.21
N SER A 10 9.45 -1.54 -14.97
CA SER A 10 8.48 -1.28 -16.01
C SER A 10 8.60 0.17 -16.48
N ARG A 11 8.47 0.39 -17.78
CA ARG A 11 8.38 1.74 -18.34
C ARG A 11 6.96 2.28 -18.32
N ARG A 12 5.98 1.40 -18.09
CA ARG A 12 4.56 1.77 -18.08
C ARG A 12 4.08 2.28 -16.75
N ILE A 13 4.65 1.75 -15.68
CA ILE A 13 4.21 2.08 -14.32
C ILE A 13 5.40 2.65 -13.57
N ASN A 14 5.27 3.90 -13.17
CA ASN A 14 6.32 4.55 -12.40
C ASN A 14 6.31 4.04 -10.96
N PRO A 15 7.48 4.01 -10.30
CA PRO A 15 7.52 3.68 -8.88
C PRO A 15 6.64 4.63 -8.07
N VAL A 16 6.03 4.11 -7.02
CA VAL A 16 5.11 4.87 -6.18
C VAL A 16 5.51 4.71 -4.73
N LEU A 17 5.43 5.80 -3.98
CA LEU A 17 5.63 5.78 -2.54
C LEU A 17 4.30 6.14 -1.88
N PHE A 18 3.77 5.22 -1.10
CA PHE A 18 2.61 5.47 -0.25
C PHE A 18 3.06 5.64 1.19
N GLY A 19 2.42 6.58 1.89
CA GLY A 19 2.69 6.76 3.30
C GLY A 19 1.41 7.12 4.02
N GLU A 20 1.15 6.47 5.15
CA GLU A 20 -0.05 6.75 5.92
C GLU A 20 0.11 6.30 7.35
N PHE A 21 -0.65 6.93 8.23
CA PHE A 21 -0.76 6.51 9.62
C PHE A 21 -1.64 5.28 9.74
N VAL A 22 -1.29 4.41 10.69
CA VAL A 22 -2.09 3.22 11.01
C VAL A 22 -2.99 3.56 12.19
N TYR A 23 -4.28 3.38 12.03
CA TYR A 23 -5.27 3.74 13.04
C TYR A 23 -5.82 2.56 13.80
N ASP A 24 -5.51 1.36 13.38
CA ASP A 24 -5.95 0.12 14.01
C ASP A 24 -4.80 -0.52 14.79
N GLY A 25 -5.10 -1.16 15.89
CA GLY A 25 -4.12 -1.87 16.69
C GLY A 25 -4.12 -1.42 18.14
N GLU A 26 -3.85 -2.36 19.03
CA GLU A 26 -3.84 -2.09 20.48
C GLU A 26 -2.66 -1.21 20.89
N ASP A 27 -1.60 -1.24 20.11
CA ASP A 27 -0.38 -0.49 20.38
C ASP A 27 -0.35 0.88 19.71
N VAL A 28 -1.49 1.33 19.19
CA VAL A 28 -1.59 2.61 18.48
C VAL A 28 -2.25 3.66 19.37
N LEU A 29 -1.60 4.81 19.51
CA LEU A 29 -2.18 5.98 20.18
C LEU A 29 -2.62 6.99 19.13
N LEU A 30 -3.74 7.62 19.37
CA LEU A 30 -4.30 8.62 18.47
C LEU A 30 -4.19 10.00 19.10
N ARG A 31 -3.89 10.97 18.28
CA ARG A 31 -3.82 12.37 18.69
C ARG A 31 -4.43 13.25 17.60
N ARG A 32 -5.22 14.21 18.02
CA ARG A 32 -5.78 15.21 17.12
C ARG A 32 -4.87 16.43 17.11
N GLY A 33 -4.49 16.88 15.92
CA GLY A 33 -3.66 18.07 15.78
C GLY A 33 -4.43 19.32 16.20
N LEU A 34 -3.74 20.23 16.89
CA LEU A 34 -4.36 21.47 17.38
C LEU A 34 -4.64 22.46 16.24
N SER A 35 -3.78 22.50 15.25
CA SER A 35 -3.89 23.48 14.17
C SER A 35 -4.76 22.99 13.00
N ASP A 36 -4.62 21.74 12.60
CA ASP A 36 -5.31 21.20 11.43
C ASP A 36 -6.47 20.26 11.75
N ARG A 37 -6.61 19.92 13.02
CA ARG A 37 -7.67 19.03 13.53
C ARG A 37 -7.68 17.64 12.89
N LYS A 38 -6.56 17.24 12.29
CA LYS A 38 -6.42 15.91 11.73
C LYS A 38 -5.93 14.94 12.79
N TYR A 39 -6.45 13.73 12.74
CA TYR A 39 -5.97 12.67 13.62
C TYR A 39 -4.66 12.11 13.06
N ARG A 40 -3.76 11.82 13.98
CA ARG A 40 -2.51 11.13 13.67
C ARG A 40 -2.31 10.03 14.69
N SER A 41 -1.82 8.91 14.24
CA SER A 41 -1.53 7.80 15.13
C SER A 41 -0.05 7.79 15.48
N SER A 42 0.31 6.92 16.42
CA SER A 42 1.69 6.71 16.81
C SER A 42 2.45 5.79 15.85
N LYS A 43 1.80 5.26 14.84
CA LYS A 43 2.40 4.31 13.92
C LYS A 43 2.20 4.78 12.48
N TYR A 44 3.28 4.78 11.72
CA TYR A 44 3.29 5.24 10.32
C TYR A 44 3.90 4.16 9.43
N VAL A 45 3.28 3.92 8.29
CA VAL A 45 3.76 2.94 7.32
C VAL A 45 4.12 3.65 6.03
N ALA A 46 5.35 3.47 5.57
CA ALA A 46 5.79 3.93 4.27
C ALA A 46 6.01 2.71 3.38
N SER A 47 5.41 2.71 2.21
CA SER A 47 5.46 1.58 1.29
C SER A 47 5.94 2.06 -0.08
N ALA A 48 7.08 1.52 -0.52
CA ALA A 48 7.60 1.81 -1.85
C ALA A 48 7.23 0.64 -2.77
N LEU A 49 6.52 0.96 -3.85
CA LEU A 49 6.10 -0.02 -4.83
C LEU A 49 6.92 0.17 -6.10
N LEU A 50 7.69 -0.84 -6.45
CA LEU A 50 8.47 -0.87 -7.69
C LEU A 50 7.81 -1.87 -8.64
N PHE A 51 7.61 -1.43 -9.86
CA PHE A 51 6.93 -2.25 -10.86
C PHE A 51 7.93 -2.72 -11.90
N THR A 52 8.02 -4.03 -12.04
CA THR A 52 8.85 -4.64 -13.06
C THR A 52 7.95 -5.08 -14.22
N LYS A 53 8.53 -5.58 -15.28
CA LYS A 53 7.71 -6.11 -16.37
C LYS A 53 6.91 -7.35 -15.95
N ASP A 54 7.36 -8.04 -14.90
CA ASP A 54 6.76 -9.30 -14.47
C ASP A 54 5.95 -9.18 -13.17
N GLY A 55 6.10 -8.11 -12.42
CA GLY A 55 5.41 -8.05 -11.14
C GLY A 55 5.66 -6.79 -10.34
N ILE A 56 5.36 -6.89 -9.06
CA ILE A 56 5.48 -5.81 -8.08
C ILE A 56 6.45 -6.21 -7.00
N TYR A 57 7.38 -5.34 -6.70
CA TYR A 57 8.25 -5.46 -5.54
C TYR A 57 7.86 -4.36 -4.55
N ILE A 58 7.57 -4.72 -3.31
CA ILE A 58 7.11 -3.80 -2.28
C ILE A 58 8.11 -3.82 -1.13
N SER A 59 8.63 -2.64 -0.81
CA SER A 59 9.47 -2.45 0.37
C SER A 59 8.69 -1.59 1.36
N GLN A 60 8.42 -2.11 2.54
CA GLN A 60 7.56 -1.46 3.50
C GLN A 60 8.30 -1.23 4.81
N LYS A 61 8.16 -0.02 5.34
CA LYS A 61 8.78 0.37 6.59
C LYS A 61 7.71 0.91 7.53
N THR A 62 7.59 0.26 8.69
CA THR A 62 6.64 0.67 9.71
C THR A 62 7.41 1.28 10.88
N VAL A 63 7.05 2.50 11.24
CA VAL A 63 7.70 3.25 12.33
C VAL A 63 6.69 3.39 13.47
N SER A 64 7.09 2.97 14.67
CA SER A 64 6.31 3.19 15.88
C SER A 64 6.98 4.30 16.69
N LEU A 65 6.25 5.37 16.95
CA LEU A 65 6.77 6.50 17.71
C LEU A 65 6.74 6.23 19.22
N ILE A 66 5.90 5.29 19.66
CA ILE A 66 5.82 4.92 21.07
C ILE A 66 6.98 4.02 21.46
N GLU A 67 7.22 3.00 20.65
CA GLU A 67 8.22 1.98 20.94
C GLU A 67 9.60 2.36 20.44
N ASP A 68 9.69 3.48 19.72
CA ASP A 68 10.93 3.92 19.07
C ASP A 68 11.55 2.78 18.26
N SER A 69 10.70 2.10 17.50
CA SER A 69 11.09 0.94 16.72
C SER A 69 10.70 1.10 15.26
N THR A 70 11.43 0.39 14.41
CA THR A 70 11.19 0.37 12.98
C THR A 70 11.21 -1.08 12.51
N VAL A 71 10.20 -1.45 11.74
CA VAL A 71 10.11 -2.79 11.15
C VAL A 71 10.11 -2.64 9.63
N GLU A 72 10.97 -3.40 8.97
CA GLU A 72 11.04 -3.40 7.51
C GLU A 72 10.55 -4.76 6.99
N THR A 73 9.76 -4.73 5.94
CA THR A 73 9.19 -5.92 5.32
C THR A 73 9.24 -5.77 3.82
N ASP A 74 9.66 -6.81 3.13
CA ASP A 74 9.67 -6.84 1.68
C ASP A 74 8.69 -7.90 1.18
N MET A 75 8.00 -7.58 0.09
CA MET A 75 7.06 -8.48 -0.54
C MET A 75 7.26 -8.44 -2.05
N GLU A 76 6.97 -9.54 -2.71
CA GLU A 76 7.09 -9.63 -4.15
C GLU A 76 5.90 -10.40 -4.72
N PHE A 77 5.32 -9.87 -5.80
CA PHE A 77 4.16 -10.49 -6.45
C PHE A 77 4.40 -10.55 -7.94
N VAL A 78 4.01 -11.66 -8.55
CA VAL A 78 4.11 -11.87 -9.99
C VAL A 78 2.75 -11.62 -10.62
N PHE A 79 2.68 -10.74 -11.61
CA PHE A 79 1.41 -10.36 -12.24
C PHE A 79 0.59 -11.56 -12.71
N GLU A 80 1.27 -12.56 -13.25
CA GLU A 80 0.60 -13.75 -13.79
C GLU A 80 -0.24 -14.48 -12.73
N TYR A 81 0.16 -14.39 -11.47
CA TYR A 81 -0.53 -15.08 -10.38
C TYR A 81 -1.53 -14.21 -9.63
N LEU A 82 -1.58 -12.92 -9.92
CA LEU A 82 -2.49 -12.01 -9.23
C LEU A 82 -3.87 -12.03 -9.86
N ASP A 83 -4.88 -11.87 -9.00
CA ASP A 83 -6.26 -11.71 -9.47
C ASP A 83 -6.52 -10.27 -9.88
N GLU A 84 -6.30 -9.36 -8.94
CA GLU A 84 -6.56 -7.94 -9.14
C GLU A 84 -5.97 -7.15 -7.98
N VAL A 85 -5.89 -5.83 -8.18
CA VAL A 85 -5.61 -4.89 -7.10
C VAL A 85 -6.73 -3.85 -7.07
N TYR A 86 -7.03 -3.33 -5.89
CA TYR A 86 -8.06 -2.32 -5.74
C TYR A 86 -7.84 -1.53 -4.46
N VAL A 87 -8.53 -0.40 -4.34
CA VAL A 87 -8.48 0.41 -3.12
C VAL A 87 -9.82 0.30 -2.42
N VAL A 88 -9.79 0.03 -1.12
CA VAL A 88 -11.00 0.08 -0.28
C VAL A 88 -10.87 1.27 0.64
N GLN A 89 -12.00 1.91 0.89
CA GLN A 89 -12.09 2.99 1.86
C GLN A 89 -12.95 2.53 3.01
N GLU A 90 -12.48 2.81 4.22
CA GLU A 90 -13.20 2.47 5.43
C GLU A 90 -13.25 3.69 6.33
N GLU A 91 -14.16 3.66 7.28
CA GLU A 91 -14.35 4.75 8.22
C GLU A 91 -14.11 4.22 9.63
N ARG A 92 -13.37 4.98 10.41
CA ARG A 92 -13.17 4.66 11.84
C ARG A 92 -13.77 5.78 12.66
N VAL A 93 -14.46 5.41 13.72
CA VAL A 93 -15.12 6.37 14.61
C VAL A 93 -14.30 6.47 15.88
N PHE A 94 -13.92 7.70 16.23
CA PHE A 94 -13.21 8.01 17.48
C PHE A 94 -14.00 9.07 18.21
N GLY A 95 -14.81 8.64 19.20
CA GLY A 95 -15.73 9.55 19.88
C GLY A 95 -16.79 10.03 18.91
N GLU A 96 -16.87 11.33 18.70
CA GLU A 96 -17.80 11.95 17.76
C GLU A 96 -17.21 12.14 16.37
N ASP A 97 -15.93 11.89 16.23
CA ASP A 97 -15.21 12.13 14.97
C ASP A 97 -15.09 10.86 14.15
N LYS A 98 -15.01 11.05 12.84
CA LYS A 98 -14.84 9.97 11.88
C LYS A 98 -13.57 10.21 11.08
N VAL A 99 -12.75 9.17 10.93
CA VAL A 99 -11.55 9.20 10.13
C VAL A 99 -11.71 8.25 8.97
N LYS A 100 -11.48 8.75 7.76
CA LYS A 100 -11.48 7.90 6.57
C LYS A 100 -10.10 7.34 6.35
N ILE A 101 -10.03 6.03 6.18
CA ILE A 101 -8.78 5.34 5.90
C ILE A 101 -8.94 4.55 4.60
N ALA A 102 -7.84 4.31 3.92
CA ALA A 102 -7.88 3.58 2.67
C ALA A 102 -6.74 2.57 2.64
N PHE A 103 -6.96 1.48 1.91
CA PHE A 103 -5.97 0.43 1.74
C PHE A 103 -5.89 0.03 0.28
N PHE A 104 -4.67 -0.13 -0.20
CA PHE A 104 -4.39 -0.74 -1.48
C PHE A 104 -4.30 -2.25 -1.25
N ILE A 105 -5.19 -2.99 -1.87
CA ILE A 105 -5.33 -4.43 -1.64
C ILE A 105 -4.76 -5.19 -2.83
N ILE A 106 -3.94 -6.18 -2.54
CA ILE A 106 -3.44 -7.11 -3.56
C ILE A 106 -4.05 -8.46 -3.30
N LYS A 107 -4.76 -8.98 -4.30
CA LYS A 107 -5.48 -10.23 -4.20
C LYS A 107 -4.86 -11.28 -5.11
N GLU A 108 -4.61 -12.45 -4.57
CA GLU A 108 -4.00 -13.56 -5.29
C GLU A 108 -4.73 -14.84 -4.93
N ASN A 109 -5.16 -15.56 -5.97
CA ASN A 109 -5.80 -16.86 -5.80
C ASN A 109 -7.03 -16.82 -4.86
N GLY A 110 -7.84 -15.78 -5.00
CA GLY A 110 -9.04 -15.60 -4.21
C GLY A 110 -8.83 -15.04 -2.81
N GLU A 111 -7.58 -14.77 -2.43
CA GLU A 111 -7.26 -14.29 -1.10
C GLU A 111 -6.57 -12.94 -1.12
N GLU A 112 -6.86 -12.13 -0.11
CA GLU A 112 -6.14 -10.88 0.10
C GLU A 112 -4.74 -11.21 0.63
N LYS A 113 -3.71 -10.88 -0.13
CA LYS A 113 -2.31 -11.18 0.24
C LYS A 113 -1.58 -9.97 0.81
N ALA A 114 -2.04 -8.77 0.51
CA ALA A 114 -1.43 -7.56 1.04
C ALA A 114 -2.49 -6.48 1.22
N ARG A 115 -2.33 -5.71 2.27
CA ARG A 115 -3.21 -4.59 2.61
C ARG A 115 -2.31 -3.43 3.02
N ILE A 116 -2.15 -2.47 2.12
CA ILE A 116 -1.19 -1.38 2.27
C ILE A 116 -1.93 -0.10 2.59
N PRO A 117 -1.68 0.53 3.75
CA PRO A 117 -2.32 1.81 4.07
C PRO A 117 -1.91 2.87 3.06
N VAL A 118 -2.88 3.56 2.49
CA VAL A 118 -2.63 4.60 1.50
C VAL A 118 -3.53 5.79 1.76
N LYS A 119 -3.11 6.93 1.26
CA LYS A 119 -3.96 8.10 1.18
C LYS A 119 -4.75 7.98 -0.12
N TYR A 120 -6.08 8.00 -0.02
CA TYR A 120 -6.90 7.86 -1.21
C TYR A 120 -6.83 9.12 -2.06
N ASN A 121 -6.37 8.97 -3.30
CA ASN A 121 -6.27 10.06 -4.26
C ASN A 121 -6.20 9.49 -5.68
N ALA A 122 -6.10 10.38 -6.66
CA ALA A 122 -6.05 9.97 -8.06
C ALA A 122 -4.84 9.10 -8.40
N ILE A 123 -3.74 9.25 -7.66
CA ILE A 123 -2.55 8.42 -7.88
C ILE A 123 -2.85 6.97 -7.53
N ALA A 124 -3.53 6.74 -6.41
CA ALA A 124 -3.88 5.39 -6.00
C ALA A 124 -4.78 4.70 -7.04
N ASP A 125 -5.77 5.43 -7.56
CA ASP A 125 -6.65 4.90 -8.59
C ASP A 125 -5.90 4.57 -9.87
N ARG A 126 -5.00 5.46 -10.29
CA ARG A 126 -4.23 5.23 -11.50
C ARG A 126 -3.30 4.03 -11.36
N VAL A 127 -2.68 3.87 -10.21
CA VAL A 127 -1.83 2.71 -9.95
C VAL A 127 -2.65 1.42 -10.06
N CYS A 128 -3.86 1.42 -9.50
CA CYS A 128 -4.74 0.25 -9.62
C CYS A 128 -5.05 -0.09 -11.08
N ASP A 129 -5.39 0.92 -11.87
CA ASP A 129 -5.70 0.70 -13.28
C ASP A 129 -4.49 0.15 -14.04
N ASP A 130 -3.32 0.75 -13.83
CA ASP A 130 -2.11 0.33 -14.50
C ASP A 130 -1.72 -1.10 -14.11
N VAL A 131 -1.81 -1.41 -12.83
CA VAL A 131 -1.46 -2.75 -12.36
C VAL A 131 -2.46 -3.79 -12.88
N ASN A 132 -3.75 -3.48 -12.85
CA ASN A 132 -4.76 -4.41 -13.35
C ASN A 132 -4.59 -4.67 -14.85
N ASN A 133 -4.19 -3.64 -15.61
CA ASN A 133 -3.88 -3.84 -17.03
C ASN A 133 -2.65 -4.74 -17.20
N ALA A 134 -1.63 -4.55 -16.38
CA ALA A 134 -0.44 -5.41 -16.43
C ALA A 134 -0.77 -6.86 -16.08
N ILE A 135 -1.67 -7.07 -15.12
CA ILE A 135 -2.13 -8.41 -14.76
C ILE A 135 -2.83 -9.08 -15.95
N LYS A 136 -3.69 -8.33 -16.63
CA LYS A 136 -4.39 -8.86 -17.80
C LYS A 136 -3.42 -9.23 -18.91
N GLU A 137 -2.44 -8.38 -19.16
CA GLU A 137 -1.42 -8.64 -20.17
C GLU A 137 -0.61 -9.88 -19.82
N ALA A 138 -0.22 -10.03 -18.56
CA ALA A 138 0.57 -11.18 -18.13
C ALA A 138 -0.18 -12.49 -18.30
N LYS A 139 -1.51 -12.44 -18.14
CA LYS A 139 -2.35 -13.62 -18.33
C LYS A 139 -2.77 -13.85 -19.77
N GLY A 140 -2.35 -12.99 -20.69
CA GLY A 140 -2.75 -13.10 -22.08
C GLY A 140 -4.21 -12.79 -22.35
N LEU A 141 -4.86 -12.08 -21.44
CA LEU A 141 -6.29 -11.76 -21.57
C LEU A 141 -6.53 -10.48 -22.37
N ARG A 142 -5.48 -9.69 -22.56
CA ARG A 142 -5.58 -8.43 -23.29
C ARG A 142 -5.12 -8.63 -24.73
N LYS A 143 -5.91 -8.15 -25.63
CA LYS A 143 -5.62 -8.19 -27.05
C LYS A 143 -5.24 -6.81 -27.57
#